data_ff1eccf695b9b8bd59002453f5db7605
#
_entry.id   ff1eccf695b9b8bd59002453f5db7605
#
_cell.length_a   1.000
_cell.length_b   1.000
_cell.length_c   1.000
_cell.angle_alpha   90.00
_cell.angle_beta   90.00
_cell.angle_gamma   90.00
#
_symmetry.space_group_name_H-M   'P 1'
#
loop_
_entity.id
_entity.type
_entity.pdbx_description
1 polymer ?
#
loop_
_entity_poly.entity_id
_entity_poly.type
_entity_poly.pdbx_seq_one_letter_code
_entity_poly.pdbx_strand_id
1 'polypeptide(L)'
;MEEALIKRILPHSIEAEQSVIGSMLMGREAIMAASEILTSDDFYQHQYGVIFDAMVELFNEGKPVDLVTLQNRLREKDVPPEISSMEFVRDLLNAVPTSANVRHYANIVSEKAVLRRLIKLTEEIENDCYLNKEPVEVIMEETEKKMFQLLGQRNSGDFMPIRQVVINTLENIERASKTKGNVTGIPTGFTDLDYKTSGLQNSDFILIAARPSMGKTAFVLNIAQYMAFKKDKAVAIFSLEMSREQLMNRLLSMESKVDSQHLRTGNLKDDEWSKLIESAGMIGESRLMIDDTPGISIGEMRSKCRKYKLEHGLDIIIIDYLQLMSGSGKSSSESRQQEISDISRSLKALARELNVPVVALSQLSRAVEQRTDHRPMLSDLRESGAIEQDADVVMFIYRDDYYNKDSENKGIAEIIIAKQRNGPIGTVNLVWLPDYTKFANAE
;
A
#
# COMPACT_ATOMS: atom_id res chain seq x y z
N MET A 1 32.12 37.88 -7.43
CA MET A 1 31.73 36.52 -7.80
C MET A 1 30.80 36.66 -8.99
N GLU A 2 31.31 36.37 -10.17
CA GLU A 2 30.50 36.33 -11.38
C GLU A 2 29.54 35.15 -11.24
N GLU A 3 28.27 35.39 -11.03
CA GLU A 3 27.22 34.43 -11.29
C GLU A 3 27.21 34.18 -12.79
N ALA A 4 27.91 33.12 -13.18
CA ALA A 4 27.76 32.57 -14.51
C ALA A 4 26.27 32.25 -14.66
N LEU A 5 25.57 32.96 -15.51
CA LEU A 5 24.26 32.62 -16.06
C LEU A 5 24.41 31.20 -16.72
N ILE A 6 24.26 30.17 -15.93
CA ILE A 6 24.17 28.81 -16.44
C ILE A 6 22.93 28.80 -17.30
N LYS A 7 23.10 28.83 -18.63
CA LYS A 7 22.02 28.53 -19.57
C LYS A 7 21.43 27.18 -19.13
N ARG A 8 20.24 27.21 -18.56
CA ARG A 8 19.52 26.00 -18.11
C ARG A 8 19.06 25.23 -19.35
N ILE A 9 20.00 24.46 -19.95
CA ILE A 9 19.71 23.54 -21.02
C ILE A 9 19.14 22.28 -20.38
N LEU A 10 17.97 21.83 -20.86
CA LEU A 10 17.34 20.61 -20.34
C LEU A 10 18.26 19.40 -20.54
N PRO A 11 18.36 18.49 -19.57
CA PRO A 11 19.21 17.29 -19.65
C PRO A 11 18.87 16.42 -20.87
N HIS A 12 19.86 16.13 -21.71
CA HIS A 12 19.73 15.30 -22.91
C HIS A 12 21.07 14.64 -23.28
N SER A 13 21.03 13.67 -24.19
CA SER A 13 22.20 13.13 -24.90
C SER A 13 21.75 12.77 -26.30
N ILE A 14 22.07 13.68 -27.24
CA ILE A 14 21.70 13.49 -28.66
C ILE A 14 22.37 12.23 -29.22
N GLU A 15 23.62 11.94 -28.83
CA GLU A 15 24.36 10.77 -29.27
C GLU A 15 23.70 9.47 -28.81
N ALA A 16 23.17 9.44 -27.57
CA ALA A 16 22.44 8.28 -27.07
C ALA A 16 21.10 8.10 -27.79
N GLU A 17 20.36 9.20 -28.04
CA GLU A 17 19.10 9.18 -28.79
C GLU A 17 19.31 8.65 -30.21
N GLN A 18 20.32 9.16 -30.94
CA GLN A 18 20.70 8.68 -32.26
C GLN A 18 21.10 7.19 -32.22
N SER A 19 21.84 6.79 -31.18
CA SER A 19 22.29 5.42 -31.03
C SER A 19 21.14 4.45 -30.76
N VAL A 20 20.09 4.86 -30.04
CA VAL A 20 18.86 4.06 -29.88
C VAL A 20 18.20 3.84 -31.23
N ILE A 21 17.91 4.91 -31.96
CA ILE A 21 17.22 4.85 -33.26
C ILE A 21 18.03 4.04 -34.29
N GLY A 22 19.33 4.29 -34.38
CA GLY A 22 20.23 3.54 -35.26
C GLY A 22 20.29 2.05 -34.92
N SER A 23 20.31 1.70 -33.64
CA SER A 23 20.28 0.29 -33.19
C SER A 23 18.95 -0.40 -33.55
N MET A 24 17.82 0.30 -33.42
CA MET A 24 16.49 -0.22 -33.76
C MET A 24 16.37 -0.52 -35.26
N LEU A 25 17.03 0.26 -36.14
CA LEU A 25 17.09 0.01 -37.60
C LEU A 25 17.90 -1.25 -37.94
N MET A 26 18.80 -1.70 -37.06
CA MET A 26 19.65 -2.87 -37.30
C MET A 26 18.95 -4.21 -37.03
N GLY A 27 17.86 -4.23 -36.21
CA GLY A 27 17.21 -5.49 -35.92
C GLY A 27 16.03 -5.43 -34.96
N ARG A 28 15.16 -6.44 -35.08
CA ARG A 28 13.92 -6.56 -34.30
C ARG A 28 14.13 -6.67 -32.79
N GLU A 29 15.22 -7.31 -32.37
CA GLU A 29 15.58 -7.46 -30.94
C GLU A 29 15.90 -6.11 -30.30
N ALA A 30 16.54 -5.20 -31.06
CA ALA A 30 16.81 -3.85 -30.60
C ALA A 30 15.52 -3.01 -30.45
N ILE A 31 14.54 -3.20 -31.33
CA ILE A 31 13.24 -2.54 -31.23
C ILE A 31 12.54 -3.00 -29.95
N MET A 32 12.47 -4.31 -29.69
CA MET A 32 11.91 -4.85 -28.45
C MET A 32 12.59 -4.27 -27.23
N ALA A 33 13.92 -4.34 -27.19
CA ALA A 33 14.70 -3.89 -26.06
C ALA A 33 14.56 -2.39 -25.76
N ALA A 34 14.45 -1.56 -26.80
CA ALA A 34 14.23 -0.12 -26.67
C ALA A 34 12.81 0.22 -26.23
N SER A 35 11.78 -0.45 -26.80
CA SER A 35 10.36 -0.22 -26.46
C SER A 35 9.98 -0.70 -25.06
N GLU A 36 10.75 -1.60 -24.45
CA GLU A 36 10.60 -1.97 -23.03
C GLU A 36 11.02 -0.83 -22.09
N ILE A 37 11.92 0.06 -22.51
CA ILE A 37 12.56 1.07 -21.64
C ILE A 37 12.06 2.47 -21.94
N LEU A 38 11.75 2.77 -23.22
CA LEU A 38 11.46 4.11 -23.72
C LEU A 38 10.08 4.22 -24.36
N THR A 39 9.57 5.45 -24.32
CA THR A 39 8.44 5.94 -25.11
C THR A 39 8.91 7.11 -25.97
N SER A 40 8.11 7.53 -26.96
CA SER A 40 8.42 8.69 -27.81
C SER A 40 8.66 9.98 -27.03
N ASP A 41 7.96 10.16 -25.90
CA ASP A 41 8.09 11.34 -25.04
C ASP A 41 9.41 11.39 -24.28
N ASP A 42 10.17 10.30 -24.27
CA ASP A 42 11.47 10.24 -23.60
C ASP A 42 12.59 10.87 -24.41
N PHE A 43 12.36 11.17 -25.69
CA PHE A 43 13.34 11.81 -26.55
C PHE A 43 13.33 13.33 -26.38
N TYR A 44 14.52 13.93 -26.26
CA TYR A 44 14.67 15.38 -26.23
C TYR A 44 14.41 15.98 -27.61
N GLN A 45 14.92 15.30 -28.66
CA GLN A 45 14.64 15.68 -30.05
C GLN A 45 13.33 15.05 -30.46
N HIS A 46 12.29 15.88 -30.64
CA HIS A 46 10.97 15.43 -31.05
C HIS A 46 11.00 14.53 -32.30
N GLN A 47 11.88 14.82 -33.23
CA GLN A 47 12.04 14.03 -34.46
C GLN A 47 12.41 12.57 -34.17
N TYR A 48 13.24 12.29 -33.16
CA TYR A 48 13.61 10.92 -32.80
C TYR A 48 12.44 10.20 -32.13
N GLY A 49 11.61 10.91 -31.35
CA GLY A 49 10.38 10.36 -30.78
C GLY A 49 9.40 9.92 -31.89
N VAL A 50 9.22 10.74 -32.91
CA VAL A 50 8.34 10.41 -34.07
C VAL A 50 8.87 9.17 -34.82
N ILE A 51 10.18 9.08 -35.05
CA ILE A 51 10.80 7.93 -35.72
C ILE A 51 10.65 6.68 -34.86
N PHE A 52 10.87 6.79 -33.53
CA PHE A 52 10.70 5.71 -32.58
C PHE A 52 9.29 5.12 -32.66
N ASP A 53 8.25 5.96 -32.57
CA ASP A 53 6.86 5.53 -32.67
C ASP A 53 6.57 4.86 -34.03
N ALA A 54 7.05 5.41 -35.12
CA ALA A 54 6.85 4.82 -36.45
C ALA A 54 7.47 3.41 -36.55
N MET A 55 8.64 3.20 -35.93
CA MET A 55 9.29 1.89 -35.91
C MET A 55 8.57 0.89 -35.02
N VAL A 56 8.11 1.33 -33.85
CA VAL A 56 7.33 0.48 -32.92
C VAL A 56 5.98 0.08 -33.55
N GLU A 57 5.32 0.99 -34.24
CA GLU A 57 4.07 0.67 -34.96
C GLU A 57 4.30 -0.38 -36.05
N LEU A 58 5.30 -0.19 -36.91
CA LEU A 58 5.66 -1.17 -37.96
C LEU A 58 5.97 -2.53 -37.36
N PHE A 59 6.72 -2.55 -36.23
CA PHE A 59 7.05 -3.77 -35.54
C PHE A 59 5.81 -4.50 -35.00
N ASN A 60 4.88 -3.76 -34.38
CA ASN A 60 3.62 -4.30 -33.83
C ASN A 60 2.67 -4.80 -34.93
N GLU A 61 2.69 -4.17 -36.11
CA GLU A 61 1.96 -4.64 -37.29
C GLU A 61 2.59 -5.88 -37.96
N GLY A 62 3.75 -6.35 -37.45
CA GLY A 62 4.49 -7.48 -38.01
C GLY A 62 5.20 -7.17 -39.33
N LYS A 63 5.25 -5.90 -39.73
CA LYS A 63 5.93 -5.45 -40.93
C LYS A 63 7.45 -5.41 -40.76
N PRO A 64 8.24 -5.54 -41.83
CA PRO A 64 9.68 -5.31 -41.76
C PRO A 64 9.95 -3.84 -41.39
N VAL A 65 10.97 -3.62 -40.55
CA VAL A 65 11.43 -2.27 -40.22
C VAL A 65 12.78 -2.05 -40.88
N ASP A 66 12.75 -1.38 -42.02
CA ASP A 66 13.90 -0.99 -42.83
C ASP A 66 13.77 0.44 -43.33
N LEU A 67 14.81 0.93 -44.00
CA LEU A 67 14.86 2.32 -44.49
C LEU A 67 13.66 2.67 -45.38
N VAL A 68 13.18 1.72 -46.22
CA VAL A 68 12.08 1.95 -47.19
C VAL A 68 10.73 1.96 -46.49
N THR A 69 10.48 0.96 -45.65
CA THR A 69 9.19 0.84 -44.91
C THR A 69 9.03 1.95 -43.92
N LEU A 70 10.11 2.33 -43.19
CA LEU A 70 10.10 3.46 -42.25
C LEU A 70 9.85 4.78 -43.00
N GLN A 71 10.53 5.04 -44.12
CA GLN A 71 10.30 6.26 -44.89
C GLN A 71 8.85 6.36 -45.37
N ASN A 72 8.28 5.27 -45.85
CA ASN A 72 6.86 5.25 -46.26
C ASN A 72 5.93 5.57 -45.10
N ARG A 73 6.16 4.97 -43.91
CA ARG A 73 5.36 5.24 -42.71
C ARG A 73 5.48 6.70 -42.26
N LEU A 74 6.70 7.29 -42.28
CA LEU A 74 6.89 8.70 -41.96
C LEU A 74 6.19 9.64 -42.91
N ARG A 75 6.11 9.30 -44.22
CA ARG A 75 5.34 10.07 -45.22
C ARG A 75 3.84 9.96 -44.97
N GLU A 76 3.32 8.78 -44.61
CA GLU A 76 1.92 8.59 -44.23
C GLU A 76 1.49 9.43 -43.02
N LYS A 77 2.43 9.72 -42.11
CA LYS A 77 2.22 10.58 -40.92
C LYS A 77 2.38 12.07 -41.18
N ASP A 78 2.58 12.49 -42.42
CA ASP A 78 2.78 13.88 -42.87
C ASP A 78 3.95 14.58 -42.08
N VAL A 79 5.02 13.82 -41.85
CA VAL A 79 6.20 14.28 -41.11
C VAL A 79 7.07 15.16 -42.03
N PRO A 80 7.70 16.24 -41.52
CA PRO A 80 8.52 17.14 -42.33
C PRO A 80 9.57 16.39 -43.18
N PRO A 81 9.82 16.84 -44.43
CA PRO A 81 10.74 16.18 -45.34
C PRO A 81 12.15 15.98 -44.80
N GLU A 82 12.60 16.88 -43.93
CA GLU A 82 13.93 16.79 -43.29
C GLU A 82 14.07 15.53 -42.44
N ILE A 83 13.00 15.08 -41.80
CA ILE A 83 12.97 13.91 -40.90
C ILE A 83 12.69 12.63 -41.68
N SER A 84 11.90 12.72 -42.76
CA SER A 84 11.53 11.59 -43.64
C SER A 84 12.51 11.36 -44.78
N SER A 85 13.62 12.10 -44.87
CA SER A 85 14.61 11.95 -45.94
C SER A 85 15.41 10.65 -45.77
N MET A 86 15.73 9.99 -46.86
CA MET A 86 16.54 8.78 -46.89
C MET A 86 17.95 9.04 -46.35
N GLU A 87 18.48 10.24 -46.54
CA GLU A 87 19.80 10.66 -46.08
C GLU A 87 19.83 10.73 -44.58
N PHE A 88 18.86 11.39 -43.95
CA PHE A 88 18.76 11.51 -42.49
C PHE A 88 18.64 10.13 -41.81
N VAL A 89 17.79 9.24 -42.31
CA VAL A 89 17.62 7.90 -41.71
C VAL A 89 18.87 7.04 -41.91
N ARG A 90 19.59 7.22 -43.05
CA ARG A 90 20.87 6.53 -43.28
C ARG A 90 21.96 7.03 -42.31
N ASP A 91 22.01 8.31 -42.04
CA ASP A 91 22.99 8.88 -41.09
C ASP A 91 22.78 8.32 -39.66
N LEU A 92 21.52 8.11 -39.25
CA LEU A 92 21.21 7.47 -37.96
C LEU A 92 21.69 6.00 -37.92
N LEU A 93 21.52 5.27 -39.03
CA LEU A 93 22.03 3.91 -39.12
C LEU A 93 23.57 3.84 -39.03
N ASN A 94 24.25 4.80 -39.66
CA ASN A 94 25.73 4.88 -39.69
C ASN A 94 26.33 5.38 -38.35
N ALA A 95 25.52 6.02 -37.49
CA ALA A 95 25.96 6.52 -36.19
C ALA A 95 26.30 5.41 -35.20
N VAL A 96 25.90 4.16 -35.46
CA VAL A 96 26.05 3.04 -34.51
C VAL A 96 26.71 1.85 -35.20
N PRO A 97 27.82 1.32 -34.65
CA PRO A 97 28.50 0.15 -35.22
C PRO A 97 27.79 -1.19 -34.94
N THR A 98 26.97 -1.26 -33.91
CA THR A 98 26.28 -2.49 -33.44
C THR A 98 25.04 -2.21 -32.63
N SER A 99 23.99 -3.04 -32.74
CA SER A 99 22.77 -2.99 -31.94
C SER A 99 22.92 -3.60 -30.54
N ALA A 100 24.04 -4.24 -30.22
CA ALA A 100 24.23 -4.98 -28.97
C ALA A 100 24.08 -4.11 -27.70
N ASN A 101 24.38 -2.82 -27.79
CA ASN A 101 24.36 -1.90 -26.66
C ASN A 101 23.09 -1.07 -26.54
N VAL A 102 22.04 -1.38 -27.28
CA VAL A 102 20.79 -0.59 -27.32
C VAL A 102 20.19 -0.36 -25.93
N ARG A 103 20.21 -1.35 -25.04
CA ARG A 103 19.71 -1.21 -23.66
C ARG A 103 20.50 -0.16 -22.87
N HIS A 104 21.81 -0.09 -23.09
CA HIS A 104 22.65 0.91 -22.42
C HIS A 104 22.32 2.33 -22.90
N TYR A 105 22.17 2.52 -24.22
CA TYR A 105 21.77 3.80 -24.80
C TYR A 105 20.35 4.20 -24.36
N ALA A 106 19.41 3.25 -24.36
CA ALA A 106 18.04 3.48 -23.89
C ALA A 106 18.00 3.92 -22.41
N ASN A 107 18.80 3.31 -21.56
CA ASN A 107 18.91 3.73 -20.16
C ASN A 107 19.41 5.16 -20.00
N ILE A 108 20.43 5.58 -20.80
CA ILE A 108 20.92 6.97 -20.79
C ILE A 108 19.80 7.95 -21.18
N VAL A 109 19.04 7.64 -22.24
CA VAL A 109 17.91 8.48 -22.68
C VAL A 109 16.84 8.54 -21.59
N SER A 110 16.47 7.41 -21.00
CA SER A 110 15.50 7.31 -19.91
C SER A 110 15.90 8.14 -18.68
N GLU A 111 17.17 8.06 -18.26
CA GLU A 111 17.68 8.87 -17.15
C GLU A 111 17.55 10.38 -17.41
N LYS A 112 17.90 10.82 -18.63
CA LYS A 112 17.75 12.22 -19.01
C LYS A 112 16.29 12.64 -19.10
N ALA A 113 15.41 11.77 -19.59
CA ALA A 113 13.96 12.01 -19.63
C ALA A 113 13.36 12.17 -18.22
N VAL A 114 13.77 11.32 -17.26
CA VAL A 114 13.35 11.45 -15.85
C VAL A 114 13.77 12.80 -15.28
N LEU A 115 15.00 13.25 -15.53
CA LEU A 115 15.45 14.57 -15.08
C LEU A 115 14.63 15.72 -15.69
N ARG A 116 14.27 15.62 -16.98
CA ARG A 116 13.39 16.61 -17.63
C ARG A 116 11.99 16.65 -17.01
N ARG A 117 11.41 15.46 -16.72
CA ARG A 117 10.11 15.37 -16.05
C ARG A 117 10.15 15.94 -14.64
N LEU A 118 11.26 15.72 -13.89
CA LEU A 118 11.46 16.33 -12.57
C LEU A 118 11.53 17.86 -12.66
N ILE A 119 12.28 18.39 -13.62
CA ILE A 119 12.38 19.85 -13.85
C ILE A 119 10.99 20.42 -14.16
N LYS A 120 10.27 19.81 -15.11
CA LYS A 120 8.91 20.25 -15.47
C LYS A 120 7.95 20.20 -14.28
N LEU A 121 8.00 19.14 -13.48
CA LEU A 121 7.17 19.02 -12.28
C LEU A 121 7.50 20.10 -11.26
N THR A 122 8.78 20.42 -11.04
CA THR A 122 9.16 21.49 -10.10
C THR A 122 8.73 22.87 -10.59
N GLU A 123 8.77 23.13 -11.90
CA GLU A 123 8.24 24.37 -12.50
C GLU A 123 6.72 24.47 -12.34
N GLU A 124 5.98 23.37 -12.50
CA GLU A 124 4.54 23.32 -12.26
C GLU A 124 4.21 23.62 -10.79
N ILE A 125 4.94 22.99 -9.84
CA ILE A 125 4.76 23.24 -8.40
C ILE A 125 5.08 24.68 -8.05
N GLU A 126 6.17 25.25 -8.59
CA GLU A 126 6.54 26.64 -8.40
C GLU A 126 5.41 27.57 -8.85
N ASN A 127 4.86 27.33 -10.05
CA ASN A 127 3.76 28.12 -10.59
C ASN A 127 2.48 28.00 -9.74
N ASP A 128 2.12 26.79 -9.27
CA ASP A 128 0.96 26.59 -8.42
C ASP A 128 1.10 27.36 -7.09
N CYS A 129 2.31 27.36 -6.50
CA CYS A 129 2.60 28.14 -5.29
C CYS A 129 2.50 29.64 -5.52
N TYR A 130 3.03 30.19 -6.62
CA TYR A 130 2.94 31.63 -6.92
C TYR A 130 1.52 32.07 -7.24
N LEU A 131 0.73 31.24 -7.93
CA LEU A 131 -0.65 31.55 -8.27
C LEU A 131 -1.57 31.57 -7.04
N ASN A 132 -1.26 30.75 -6.01
CA ASN A 132 -1.98 30.68 -4.73
C ASN A 132 -3.52 30.64 -4.90
N LYS A 133 -4.00 29.82 -5.86
CA LYS A 133 -5.44 29.71 -6.18
C LYS A 133 -6.15 28.68 -5.32
N GLU A 134 -5.42 27.69 -4.82
CA GLU A 134 -5.92 26.58 -4.03
C GLU A 134 -5.37 26.66 -2.59
N PRO A 135 -6.06 26.08 -1.60
CA PRO A 135 -5.52 25.95 -0.25
C PRO A 135 -4.18 25.19 -0.24
N VAL A 136 -3.31 25.54 0.71
CA VAL A 136 -1.95 24.96 0.82
C VAL A 136 -1.99 23.45 0.92
N GLU A 137 -2.97 22.91 1.66
CA GLU A 137 -3.18 21.47 1.84
C GLU A 137 -3.44 20.76 0.52
N VAL A 138 -4.22 21.38 -0.39
CA VAL A 138 -4.52 20.83 -1.72
C VAL A 138 -3.28 20.84 -2.61
N ILE A 139 -2.52 21.94 -2.59
CA ILE A 139 -1.26 22.05 -3.36
C ILE A 139 -0.27 20.99 -2.89
N MET A 140 -0.15 20.76 -1.58
CA MET A 140 0.73 19.73 -1.02
C MET A 140 0.29 18.31 -1.43
N GLU A 141 -1.00 17.98 -1.35
CA GLU A 141 -1.53 16.68 -1.75
C GLU A 141 -1.32 16.41 -3.24
N GLU A 142 -1.59 17.39 -4.10
CA GLU A 142 -1.35 17.27 -5.54
C GLU A 142 0.13 17.15 -5.88
N THR A 143 1.00 17.88 -5.19
CA THR A 143 2.46 17.78 -5.35
C THR A 143 2.95 16.38 -4.99
N GLU A 144 2.53 15.84 -3.84
CA GLU A 144 2.88 14.47 -3.42
C GLU A 144 2.41 13.44 -4.44
N LYS A 145 1.18 13.56 -4.92
CA LYS A 145 0.59 12.67 -5.94
C LYS A 145 1.38 12.69 -7.24
N LYS A 146 1.70 13.88 -7.78
CA LYS A 146 2.48 14.05 -9.01
C LYS A 146 3.90 13.49 -8.87
N MET A 147 4.56 13.77 -7.73
CA MET A 147 5.91 13.26 -7.43
C MET A 147 5.90 11.73 -7.37
N PHE A 148 4.88 11.16 -6.73
CA PHE A 148 4.73 9.71 -6.60
C PHE A 148 4.47 9.02 -7.95
N GLN A 149 3.64 9.62 -8.81
CA GLN A 149 3.40 9.11 -10.16
C GLN A 149 4.70 9.04 -10.96
N LEU A 150 5.56 10.05 -10.84
CA LEU A 150 6.85 10.11 -11.52
C LEU A 150 7.81 9.04 -11.00
N LEU A 151 7.84 8.79 -9.68
CA LEU A 151 8.64 7.72 -9.06
C LEU A 151 8.07 6.32 -9.39
N GLY A 152 6.75 6.20 -9.47
CA GLY A 152 6.04 4.95 -9.77
C GLY A 152 6.20 4.49 -11.21
N GLN A 153 6.38 5.40 -12.18
CA GLN A 153 6.69 5.05 -13.57
C GLN A 153 8.03 4.31 -13.71
N ARG A 154 8.96 4.48 -12.77
CA ARG A 154 10.22 3.73 -12.71
C ARG A 154 10.04 2.27 -12.27
N ASN A 155 8.92 1.98 -11.61
CA ASN A 155 8.54 0.66 -11.08
C ASN A 155 7.29 0.09 -11.78
N SER A 156 6.93 0.57 -12.98
CA SER A 156 5.89 -0.08 -13.80
C SER A 156 6.39 -1.49 -14.09
N GLY A 157 5.77 -2.46 -13.38
CA GLY A 157 6.26 -3.80 -13.21
C GLY A 157 6.77 -4.42 -14.51
N ASP A 158 8.07 -4.61 -14.60
CA ASP A 158 8.64 -5.56 -15.53
C ASP A 158 7.87 -6.87 -15.37
N PHE A 159 7.36 -7.40 -16.49
CA PHE A 159 6.86 -8.76 -16.52
C PHE A 159 7.98 -9.67 -16.00
N MET A 160 7.84 -10.08 -14.74
CA MET A 160 8.83 -10.98 -14.16
C MET A 160 8.74 -12.32 -14.91
N PRO A 161 9.84 -12.80 -15.51
CA PRO A 161 9.84 -14.08 -16.21
C PRO A 161 9.32 -15.16 -15.26
N ILE A 162 8.41 -16.02 -15.73
CA ILE A 162 7.76 -17.06 -14.90
C ILE A 162 8.80 -17.92 -14.17
N ARG A 163 9.97 -18.13 -14.77
CA ARG A 163 11.08 -18.85 -14.13
C ARG A 163 11.51 -18.20 -12.83
N GLN A 164 11.61 -16.86 -12.80
CA GLN A 164 12.00 -16.13 -11.58
C GLN A 164 10.91 -16.21 -10.52
N VAL A 165 9.63 -16.12 -10.95
CA VAL A 165 8.47 -16.29 -10.05
C VAL A 165 8.50 -17.66 -9.39
N VAL A 166 8.79 -18.72 -10.17
CA VAL A 166 8.90 -20.10 -9.65
C VAL A 166 10.04 -20.21 -8.64
N ILE A 167 11.22 -19.66 -8.93
CA ILE A 167 12.37 -19.70 -8.02
C ILE A 167 12.01 -18.99 -6.71
N ASN A 168 11.51 -17.78 -6.76
CA ASN A 168 11.11 -17.00 -5.58
C ASN A 168 10.04 -17.73 -4.75
N THR A 169 9.09 -18.40 -5.44
CA THR A 169 8.04 -19.18 -4.77
C THR A 169 8.63 -20.38 -4.04
N LEU A 170 9.55 -21.13 -4.68
CA LEU A 170 10.23 -22.26 -4.06
C LEU A 170 11.06 -21.85 -2.84
N GLU A 171 11.78 -20.72 -2.92
CA GLU A 171 12.51 -20.17 -1.77
C GLU A 171 11.58 -19.82 -0.60
N ASN A 172 10.40 -19.25 -0.89
CA ASN A 172 9.40 -18.95 0.13
C ASN A 172 8.83 -20.23 0.78
N ILE A 173 8.57 -21.26 -0.02
CA ILE A 173 8.13 -22.58 0.49
C ILE A 173 9.25 -23.22 1.35
N GLU A 174 10.51 -23.13 0.93
CA GLU A 174 11.62 -23.65 1.70
C GLU A 174 11.80 -22.92 3.04
N ARG A 175 11.67 -21.59 3.05
CA ARG A 175 11.67 -20.80 4.30
C ARG A 175 10.52 -21.23 5.23
N ALA A 176 9.32 -21.36 4.68
CA ALA A 176 8.15 -21.80 5.44
C ALA A 176 8.35 -23.21 6.03
N SER A 177 8.96 -24.14 5.28
CA SER A 177 9.23 -25.51 5.76
C SER A 177 10.25 -25.58 6.91
N LYS A 178 11.17 -24.60 6.98
CA LYS A 178 12.17 -24.47 8.06
C LYS A 178 11.61 -23.80 9.31
N THR A 179 10.48 -23.09 9.21
CA THR A 179 9.82 -22.45 10.34
C THR A 179 9.06 -23.50 11.15
N LYS A 180 9.48 -23.77 12.37
CA LYS A 180 8.76 -24.67 13.29
C LYS A 180 7.42 -24.02 13.67
N GLY A 181 6.33 -24.50 13.08
CA GLY A 181 4.98 -24.00 13.30
C GLY A 181 4.32 -23.59 11.96
N ASN A 182 3.00 -23.80 11.82
CA ASN A 182 2.23 -23.54 10.59
C ASN A 182 2.00 -22.04 10.31
N VAL A 183 2.72 -21.13 10.99
CA VAL A 183 2.52 -19.67 10.90
C VAL A 183 3.57 -19.06 9.97
N THR A 184 3.17 -18.76 8.76
CA THR A 184 4.03 -18.15 7.73
C THR A 184 3.97 -16.61 7.75
N GLY A 185 2.86 -16.05 8.22
CA GLY A 185 2.66 -14.62 8.43
C GLY A 185 3.08 -14.14 9.82
N ILE A 186 2.63 -12.94 10.19
CA ILE A 186 2.88 -12.37 11.51
C ILE A 186 1.89 -12.99 12.51
N PRO A 187 2.34 -13.64 13.58
CA PRO A 187 1.46 -14.29 14.54
C PRO A 187 0.65 -13.28 15.35
N THR A 188 -0.62 -13.57 15.57
CA THR A 188 -1.54 -12.72 16.35
C THR A 188 -1.41 -12.92 17.85
N GLY A 189 -0.85 -14.07 18.28
CA GLY A 189 -0.81 -14.52 19.69
C GLY A 189 -2.01 -15.37 20.10
N PHE A 190 -2.99 -15.53 19.22
CA PHE A 190 -4.12 -16.45 19.40
C PHE A 190 -3.86 -17.72 18.61
N THR A 191 -3.51 -18.80 19.30
CA THR A 191 -2.99 -20.02 18.72
C THR A 191 -3.91 -20.63 17.64
N ASP A 192 -5.20 -20.75 17.93
CA ASP A 192 -6.16 -21.33 17.00
C ASP A 192 -6.45 -20.42 15.80
N LEU A 193 -6.40 -19.09 16.03
CA LEU A 193 -6.51 -18.12 14.95
C LEU A 193 -5.30 -18.20 14.04
N ASP A 194 -4.10 -18.24 14.62
CA ASP A 194 -2.85 -18.36 13.87
C ASP A 194 -2.78 -19.68 13.10
N TYR A 195 -3.31 -20.77 13.67
CA TYR A 195 -3.41 -22.06 12.97
C TYR A 195 -4.33 -21.98 11.73
N LYS A 196 -5.50 -21.33 11.86
CA LYS A 196 -6.48 -21.20 10.76
C LYS A 196 -6.04 -20.21 9.67
N THR A 197 -5.37 -19.11 10.07
CA THR A 197 -4.97 -18.03 9.15
C THR A 197 -3.52 -18.16 8.67
N SER A 198 -2.73 -19.05 9.28
CA SER A 198 -1.26 -19.09 9.16
C SER A 198 -0.59 -17.78 9.55
N GLY A 199 -1.21 -17.00 10.48
CA GLY A 199 -0.84 -15.64 10.85
C GLY A 199 -1.33 -14.59 9.85
N LEU A 200 -1.08 -13.31 10.12
CA LEU A 200 -1.45 -12.21 9.22
C LEU A 200 -0.42 -12.11 8.09
N GLN A 201 -0.86 -12.28 6.84
CA GLN A 201 0.02 -12.32 5.67
C GLN A 201 0.36 -10.92 5.17
N ASN A 202 1.58 -10.75 4.67
CA ASN A 202 1.99 -9.51 4.01
C ASN A 202 1.08 -9.21 2.81
N SER A 203 0.81 -7.92 2.58
CA SER A 203 -0.04 -7.43 1.49
C SER A 203 -1.52 -7.80 1.62
N ASP A 204 -1.95 -8.45 2.73
CA ASP A 204 -3.36 -8.71 2.99
C ASP A 204 -4.07 -7.50 3.59
N PHE A 205 -5.30 -7.29 3.14
CA PHE A 205 -6.26 -6.39 3.74
C PHE A 205 -7.25 -7.21 4.57
N ILE A 206 -7.22 -7.00 5.88
CA ILE A 206 -7.97 -7.77 6.87
C ILE A 206 -9.02 -6.87 7.49
N LEU A 207 -10.28 -7.28 7.43
CA LEU A 207 -11.39 -6.58 8.04
C LEU A 207 -11.84 -7.29 9.31
N ILE A 208 -11.93 -6.56 10.42
CA ILE A 208 -12.49 -7.07 11.67
C ILE A 208 -13.71 -6.22 12.01
N ALA A 209 -14.90 -6.83 12.01
CA ALA A 209 -16.13 -6.12 12.22
C ALA A 209 -16.92 -6.64 13.42
N ALA A 210 -17.57 -5.74 14.14
CA ALA A 210 -18.40 -6.08 15.29
C ALA A 210 -19.43 -4.98 15.57
N ARG A 211 -20.47 -5.33 16.34
CA ARG A 211 -21.33 -4.34 16.99
C ARG A 211 -20.56 -3.62 18.11
N PRO A 212 -20.99 -2.41 18.51
CA PRO A 212 -20.41 -1.71 19.67
C PRO A 212 -20.36 -2.62 20.91
N SER A 213 -19.36 -2.41 21.76
CA SER A 213 -19.15 -3.13 23.02
C SER A 213 -18.78 -4.62 22.93
N MET A 214 -18.63 -5.17 21.71
CA MET A 214 -18.16 -6.56 21.52
C MET A 214 -16.64 -6.74 21.80
N GLY A 215 -15.90 -5.64 21.98
CA GLY A 215 -14.44 -5.70 22.25
C GLY A 215 -13.56 -5.56 21.02
N LYS A 216 -14.04 -4.96 19.92
CA LYS A 216 -13.31 -4.79 18.66
C LYS A 216 -11.92 -4.16 18.85
N THR A 217 -11.85 -2.96 19.48
CA THR A 217 -10.59 -2.26 19.81
C THR A 217 -9.70 -3.10 20.75
N ALA A 218 -10.28 -3.76 21.76
CA ALA A 218 -9.53 -4.61 22.67
C ALA A 218 -8.86 -5.78 21.95
N PHE A 219 -9.54 -6.41 21.00
CA PHE A 219 -9.01 -7.53 20.22
C PHE A 219 -7.77 -7.12 19.41
N VAL A 220 -7.84 -6.00 18.67
CA VAL A 220 -6.68 -5.55 17.89
C VAL A 220 -5.56 -5.01 18.76
N LEU A 221 -5.87 -4.43 19.92
CA LEU A 221 -4.83 -4.04 20.89
C LEU A 221 -4.11 -5.26 21.48
N ASN A 222 -4.80 -6.38 21.71
CA ASN A 222 -4.14 -7.65 22.10
C ASN A 222 -3.18 -8.13 21.02
N ILE A 223 -3.60 -8.08 19.74
CA ILE A 223 -2.74 -8.44 18.62
C ILE A 223 -1.52 -7.51 18.56
N ALA A 224 -1.76 -6.19 18.64
CA ALA A 224 -0.70 -5.18 18.64
C ALA A 224 0.30 -5.38 19.80
N GLN A 225 -0.22 -5.61 21.01
CA GLN A 225 0.57 -5.91 22.20
C GLN A 225 1.48 -7.13 21.99
N TYR A 226 0.91 -8.24 21.52
CA TYR A 226 1.68 -9.46 21.28
C TYR A 226 2.77 -9.24 20.22
N MET A 227 2.42 -8.58 19.11
CA MET A 227 3.36 -8.30 18.04
C MET A 227 4.49 -7.37 18.46
N ALA A 228 4.15 -6.24 19.11
CA ALA A 228 5.14 -5.24 19.49
C ALA A 228 6.02 -5.71 20.66
N PHE A 229 5.42 -6.33 21.72
CA PHE A 229 6.14 -6.63 22.97
C PHE A 229 6.77 -8.01 22.99
N LYS A 230 6.19 -9.00 22.30
CA LYS A 230 6.69 -10.40 22.30
C LYS A 230 7.40 -10.80 21.02
N LYS A 231 7.15 -10.11 19.90
CA LYS A 231 7.72 -10.42 18.59
C LYS A 231 8.59 -9.30 18.02
N ASP A 232 8.78 -8.22 18.76
CA ASP A 232 9.58 -7.05 18.37
C ASP A 232 9.20 -6.52 16.98
N LYS A 233 7.89 -6.48 16.67
CA LYS A 233 7.36 -5.99 15.41
C LYS A 233 7.02 -4.51 15.49
N ALA A 234 7.27 -3.78 14.40
CA ALA A 234 6.90 -2.38 14.27
C ALA A 234 5.41 -2.29 13.90
N VAL A 235 4.59 -1.80 14.84
CA VAL A 235 3.14 -1.73 14.75
C VAL A 235 2.70 -0.27 14.69
N ALA A 236 1.95 0.11 13.65
CA ALA A 236 1.32 1.43 13.56
C ALA A 236 -0.19 1.31 13.80
N ILE A 237 -0.71 2.04 14.79
CA ILE A 237 -2.15 2.13 15.09
C ILE A 237 -2.65 3.53 14.76
N PHE A 238 -3.64 3.61 13.87
CA PHE A 238 -4.41 4.82 13.60
C PHE A 238 -5.73 4.72 14.34
N SER A 239 -5.88 5.52 15.41
CA SER A 239 -7.08 5.54 16.25
C SER A 239 -7.91 6.78 15.96
N LEU A 240 -9.02 6.59 15.28
CA LEU A 240 -9.90 7.69 14.87
C LEU A 240 -11.06 7.93 15.86
N GLU A 241 -11.26 7.01 16.81
CA GLU A 241 -12.33 7.07 17.82
C GLU A 241 -11.81 7.41 19.21
N MET A 242 -10.62 6.91 19.56
CA MET A 242 -10.05 7.03 20.92
C MET A 242 -8.73 7.79 20.89
N SER A 243 -8.49 8.61 21.95
CA SER A 243 -7.19 9.28 22.09
C SER A 243 -6.07 8.27 22.40
N ARG A 244 -4.82 8.66 22.11
CA ARG A 244 -3.63 7.86 22.40
C ARG A 244 -3.50 7.51 23.87
N GLU A 245 -3.91 8.41 24.78
CA GLU A 245 -3.89 8.19 26.22
C GLU A 245 -4.90 7.12 26.65
N GLN A 246 -6.09 7.11 26.03
CA GLN A 246 -7.10 6.09 26.30
C GLN A 246 -6.63 4.70 25.82
N LEU A 247 -5.99 4.62 24.67
CA LEU A 247 -5.40 3.38 24.18
C LEU A 247 -4.25 2.92 25.08
N MET A 248 -3.40 3.86 25.52
CA MET A 248 -2.28 3.56 26.41
C MET A 248 -2.78 3.02 27.75
N ASN A 249 -3.83 3.59 28.33
CA ASN A 249 -4.45 3.07 29.57
C ASN A 249 -4.94 1.62 29.39
N ARG A 250 -5.53 1.28 28.23
CA ARG A 250 -5.91 -0.12 27.94
C ARG A 250 -4.71 -1.04 27.80
N LEU A 251 -3.65 -0.61 27.09
CA LEU A 251 -2.43 -1.39 26.94
C LEU A 251 -1.73 -1.64 28.30
N LEU A 252 -1.69 -0.61 29.16
CA LEU A 252 -1.17 -0.74 30.53
C LEU A 252 -1.99 -1.74 31.34
N SER A 253 -3.32 -1.65 31.34
CA SER A 253 -4.19 -2.62 32.03
C SER A 253 -3.98 -4.05 31.54
N MET A 254 -3.89 -4.23 30.20
CA MET A 254 -3.68 -5.53 29.59
C MET A 254 -2.32 -6.18 29.94
N GLU A 255 -1.24 -5.38 29.95
CA GLU A 255 0.11 -5.89 30.21
C GLU A 255 0.36 -6.09 31.70
N SER A 256 0.01 -5.11 32.54
CA SER A 256 0.22 -5.17 34.00
C SER A 256 -0.76 -6.10 34.73
N LYS A 257 -1.88 -6.46 34.07
CA LYS A 257 -3.01 -7.16 34.70
C LYS A 257 -3.57 -6.40 35.92
N VAL A 258 -3.58 -5.07 35.84
CA VAL A 258 -4.25 -4.18 36.80
C VAL A 258 -5.64 -3.82 36.23
N ASP A 259 -6.63 -3.84 37.10
CA ASP A 259 -8.01 -3.52 36.73
C ASP A 259 -8.10 -2.14 36.05
N SER A 260 -8.73 -2.10 34.91
CA SER A 260 -8.92 -0.88 34.13
C SER A 260 -9.69 0.21 34.89
N GLN A 261 -10.56 -0.16 35.85
CA GLN A 261 -11.24 0.80 36.72
C GLN A 261 -10.29 1.42 37.74
N HIS A 262 -9.36 0.63 38.31
CA HIS A 262 -8.32 1.15 39.23
C HIS A 262 -7.46 2.19 38.51
N LEU A 263 -7.04 1.91 37.30
CA LEU A 263 -6.30 2.87 36.46
C LEU A 263 -7.07 4.17 36.22
N ARG A 264 -8.36 4.04 35.87
CA ARG A 264 -9.20 5.20 35.57
C ARG A 264 -9.50 6.07 36.79
N THR A 265 -9.65 5.46 37.98
CA THR A 265 -10.01 6.17 39.18
C THR A 265 -8.75 6.61 40.00
N GLY A 266 -7.57 6.10 39.63
CA GLY A 266 -6.32 6.36 40.37
C GLY A 266 -6.25 5.62 41.70
N ASN A 267 -7.19 4.71 41.99
CA ASN A 267 -7.20 3.94 43.25
C ASN A 267 -6.33 2.67 43.10
N LEU A 268 -5.02 2.88 43.13
CA LEU A 268 -4.02 1.85 42.90
C LEU A 268 -3.30 1.47 44.20
N LYS A 269 -3.05 0.18 44.40
CA LYS A 269 -2.22 -0.36 45.48
C LYS A 269 -0.73 -0.28 45.10
N ASP A 270 0.15 -0.38 46.11
CA ASP A 270 1.61 -0.30 45.88
C ASP A 270 2.13 -1.41 44.94
N ASP A 271 1.56 -2.61 45.04
CA ASP A 271 1.90 -3.72 44.13
C ASP A 271 1.41 -3.50 42.69
N GLU A 272 0.26 -2.85 42.54
CA GLU A 272 -0.27 -2.46 41.22
C GLU A 272 0.59 -1.36 40.57
N TRP A 273 1.06 -0.38 41.38
CA TRP A 273 2.00 0.63 40.93
C TRP A 273 3.31 0.03 40.42
N SER A 274 3.86 -0.95 41.12
CA SER A 274 5.09 -1.62 40.70
C SER A 274 4.94 -2.33 39.37
N LYS A 275 3.82 -3.07 39.16
CA LYS A 275 3.49 -3.74 37.89
C LYS A 275 3.29 -2.75 36.74
N LEU A 276 2.67 -1.59 37.04
CA LEU A 276 2.46 -0.55 36.02
C LEU A 276 3.77 0.06 35.54
N ILE A 277 4.71 0.35 36.48
CA ILE A 277 6.01 0.92 36.12
C ILE A 277 6.80 -0.07 35.25
N GLU A 278 6.82 -1.35 35.63
CA GLU A 278 7.47 -2.40 34.83
C GLU A 278 6.89 -2.50 33.44
N SER A 279 5.54 -2.53 33.33
CA SER A 279 4.83 -2.57 32.06
C SER A 279 5.07 -1.32 31.22
N ALA A 280 5.12 -0.13 31.84
CA ALA A 280 5.39 1.12 31.15
C ALA A 280 6.80 1.15 30.55
N GLY A 281 7.81 0.58 31.24
CA GLY A 281 9.15 0.42 30.71
C GLY A 281 9.15 -0.46 29.46
N MET A 282 8.51 -1.62 29.49
CA MET A 282 8.40 -2.54 28.35
C MET A 282 7.68 -1.91 27.16
N ILE A 283 6.58 -1.20 27.41
CA ILE A 283 5.82 -0.49 26.37
C ILE A 283 6.68 0.61 25.74
N GLY A 284 7.41 1.39 26.55
CA GLY A 284 8.24 2.50 26.10
C GLY A 284 9.41 2.06 25.19
N GLU A 285 9.93 0.85 25.37
CA GLU A 285 10.99 0.28 24.55
C GLU A 285 10.47 -0.39 23.26
N SER A 286 9.15 -0.58 23.14
CA SER A 286 8.55 -1.26 21.99
C SER A 286 8.48 -0.36 20.74
N ARG A 287 8.38 -0.99 19.57
CA ARG A 287 8.17 -0.30 18.29
C ARG A 287 6.69 -0.12 17.96
N LEU A 288 5.90 0.28 18.97
CA LEU A 288 4.48 0.59 18.82
C LEU A 288 4.31 2.09 18.60
N MET A 289 3.61 2.47 17.53
CA MET A 289 3.29 3.86 17.20
C MET A 289 1.79 4.05 17.18
N ILE A 290 1.30 5.12 17.80
CA ILE A 290 -0.12 5.46 17.86
C ILE A 290 -0.30 6.86 17.28
N ASP A 291 -1.15 6.96 16.29
CA ASP A 291 -1.63 8.20 15.68
C ASP A 291 -3.13 8.35 15.95
N ASP A 292 -3.54 9.44 16.59
CA ASP A 292 -4.94 9.73 16.92
C ASP A 292 -5.47 10.97 16.18
N THR A 293 -4.89 11.26 14.99
CA THR A 293 -5.36 12.35 14.12
C THR A 293 -6.80 12.07 13.66
N PRO A 294 -7.78 12.89 14.06
CA PRO A 294 -9.17 12.68 13.71
C PRO A 294 -9.39 12.91 12.22
N GLY A 295 -10.18 12.05 11.56
CA GLY A 295 -10.54 12.23 10.17
C GLY A 295 -9.38 12.20 9.19
N ILE A 296 -8.31 11.48 9.50
CA ILE A 296 -7.13 11.36 8.64
C ILE A 296 -7.50 10.90 7.23
N SER A 297 -6.94 11.56 6.21
CA SER A 297 -7.09 11.14 4.82
C SER A 297 -6.21 9.93 4.50
N ILE A 298 -6.58 9.17 3.46
CA ILE A 298 -5.76 8.04 3.00
C ILE A 298 -4.38 8.49 2.49
N GLY A 299 -4.27 9.70 1.92
CA GLY A 299 -3.01 10.29 1.47
C GLY A 299 -2.07 10.57 2.64
N GLU A 300 -2.57 11.24 3.67
CA GLU A 300 -1.80 11.53 4.88
C GLU A 300 -1.37 10.25 5.61
N MET A 301 -2.29 9.28 5.77
CA MET A 301 -1.97 7.97 6.36
C MET A 301 -0.85 7.27 5.59
N ARG A 302 -0.92 7.25 4.26
CA ARG A 302 0.10 6.66 3.39
C ARG A 302 1.46 7.33 3.59
N SER A 303 1.50 8.66 3.64
CA SER A 303 2.72 9.45 3.86
C SER A 303 3.36 9.11 5.20
N LYS A 304 2.57 9.09 6.29
CA LYS A 304 3.02 8.70 7.62
C LYS A 304 3.54 7.25 7.66
N CYS A 305 2.82 6.30 7.06
CA CYS A 305 3.24 4.90 7.01
C CYS A 305 4.56 4.70 6.26
N ARG A 306 4.77 5.40 5.13
CA ARG A 306 6.04 5.38 4.40
C ARG A 306 7.19 5.91 5.26
N LYS A 307 6.98 7.03 5.92
CA LYS A 307 7.97 7.61 6.83
C LYS A 307 8.33 6.63 7.95
N TYR A 308 7.34 6.05 8.64
CA TYR A 308 7.59 5.04 9.68
C TYR A 308 8.35 3.83 9.15
N LYS A 309 8.01 3.36 7.94
CA LYS A 309 8.70 2.22 7.34
C LYS A 309 10.17 2.50 7.07
N LEU A 310 10.50 3.72 6.65
CA LEU A 310 11.88 4.13 6.37
C LEU A 310 12.70 4.35 7.65
N GLU A 311 12.11 4.94 8.69
CA GLU A 311 12.83 5.35 9.91
C GLU A 311 12.91 4.22 10.95
N HIS A 312 11.86 3.42 11.09
CA HIS A 312 11.73 2.44 12.17
C HIS A 312 11.43 1.02 11.69
N GLY A 313 11.18 0.84 10.40
CA GLY A 313 10.53 -0.35 9.89
C GLY A 313 9.02 -0.31 10.16
N LEU A 314 8.25 -1.09 9.41
CA LEU A 314 6.80 -1.23 9.59
C LEU A 314 6.40 -2.65 9.21
N ASP A 315 5.82 -3.36 10.16
CA ASP A 315 5.39 -4.75 9.98
C ASP A 315 3.87 -4.88 9.82
N ILE A 316 3.08 -3.98 10.43
CA ILE A 316 1.61 -4.01 10.37
C ILE A 316 1.01 -2.62 10.58
N ILE A 317 -0.15 -2.39 9.95
CA ILE A 317 -0.99 -1.19 10.12
C ILE A 317 -2.34 -1.63 10.68
N ILE A 318 -2.81 -0.95 11.74
CA ILE A 318 -4.11 -1.15 12.37
C ILE A 318 -4.89 0.16 12.34
N ILE A 319 -6.17 0.13 11.94
CA ILE A 319 -7.03 1.30 11.77
C ILE A 319 -8.33 1.09 12.59
N ASP A 320 -8.58 1.95 13.59
CA ASP A 320 -9.79 1.92 14.43
C ASP A 320 -10.56 3.25 14.33
N TYR A 321 -11.64 3.35 13.59
CA TYR A 321 -12.22 2.44 12.60
C TYR A 321 -12.44 3.14 11.26
N LEU A 322 -12.56 2.38 10.21
CA LEU A 322 -12.54 2.81 8.81
C LEU A 322 -13.58 3.89 8.48
N GLN A 323 -14.81 3.82 9.07
CA GLN A 323 -15.86 4.77 8.78
C GLN A 323 -15.60 6.19 9.31
N LEU A 324 -14.57 6.43 10.11
CA LEU A 324 -14.17 7.77 10.55
C LEU A 324 -13.08 8.41 9.68
N MET A 325 -12.57 7.69 8.68
CA MET A 325 -11.63 8.27 7.71
C MET A 325 -12.33 9.28 6.82
N SER A 326 -11.58 10.30 6.39
CA SER A 326 -12.01 11.26 5.39
C SER A 326 -11.66 10.77 3.99
N GLY A 327 -12.62 10.86 3.08
CA GLY A 327 -12.37 10.65 1.66
C GLY A 327 -11.60 11.82 1.03
N SER A 328 -11.16 11.67 -0.21
CA SER A 328 -10.40 12.69 -0.97
C SER A 328 -11.28 13.84 -1.44
N GLY A 329 -11.94 14.54 -0.55
CA GLY A 329 -12.48 15.90 -0.63
C GLY A 329 -13.11 16.44 -1.93
N LYS A 330 -13.54 15.62 -2.88
CA LYS A 330 -14.19 16.06 -4.12
C LYS A 330 -15.66 15.65 -4.14
N SER A 331 -16.50 16.67 -3.92
CA SER A 331 -17.94 16.70 -4.21
C SER A 331 -18.88 16.24 -3.11
N SER A 332 -19.75 17.14 -2.71
CA SER A 332 -20.92 16.97 -1.82
C SER A 332 -22.03 16.06 -2.37
N SER A 333 -21.80 15.34 -3.46
CA SER A 333 -22.78 14.49 -4.14
C SER A 333 -22.45 12.99 -4.12
N GLU A 334 -21.25 12.58 -3.68
CA GLU A 334 -20.93 11.16 -3.56
C GLU A 334 -21.59 10.56 -2.33
N SER A 335 -22.21 9.40 -2.50
CA SER A 335 -22.79 8.69 -1.38
C SER A 335 -21.67 8.21 -0.45
N ARG A 336 -21.88 8.26 0.88
CA ARG A 336 -20.94 7.73 1.88
C ARG A 336 -20.47 6.29 1.56
N GLN A 337 -21.33 5.53 0.92
CA GLN A 337 -21.04 4.18 0.45
C GLN A 337 -19.91 4.15 -0.60
N GLN A 338 -19.90 5.11 -1.54
CA GLN A 338 -18.86 5.21 -2.55
C GLN A 338 -17.52 5.60 -1.91
N GLU A 339 -17.55 6.57 -1.01
CA GLU A 339 -16.36 7.02 -0.27
C GLU A 339 -15.69 5.87 0.50
N ILE A 340 -16.49 5.07 1.22
CA ILE A 340 -16.01 3.89 1.94
C ILE A 340 -15.41 2.85 0.98
N SER A 341 -16.01 2.68 -0.21
CA SER A 341 -15.49 1.79 -1.24
C SER A 341 -14.13 2.24 -1.77
N ASP A 342 -13.93 3.54 -1.96
CA ASP A 342 -12.67 4.10 -2.43
C ASP A 342 -11.57 4.00 -1.35
N ILE A 343 -11.93 4.23 -0.09
CA ILE A 343 -11.04 4.01 1.06
C ILE A 343 -10.60 2.54 1.11
N SER A 344 -11.53 1.59 0.99
CA SER A 344 -11.26 0.16 1.02
C SER A 344 -10.23 -0.27 -0.05
N ARG A 345 -10.47 0.14 -1.30
CA ARG A 345 -9.53 -0.12 -2.41
C ARG A 345 -8.16 0.50 -2.16
N SER A 346 -8.13 1.70 -1.61
CA SER A 346 -6.90 2.42 -1.29
C SER A 346 -6.11 1.74 -0.17
N LEU A 347 -6.78 1.19 0.85
CA LEU A 347 -6.16 0.42 1.92
C LEU A 347 -5.58 -0.91 1.40
N LYS A 348 -6.28 -1.60 0.49
CA LYS A 348 -5.72 -2.79 -0.17
C LYS A 348 -4.50 -2.44 -1.02
N ALA A 349 -4.52 -1.31 -1.73
CA ALA A 349 -3.37 -0.81 -2.47
C ALA A 349 -2.19 -0.48 -1.53
N LEU A 350 -2.45 0.15 -0.38
CA LEU A 350 -1.45 0.47 0.64
C LEU A 350 -0.79 -0.80 1.21
N ALA A 351 -1.58 -1.83 1.51
CA ALA A 351 -1.06 -3.12 1.99
C ALA A 351 -0.07 -3.74 0.99
N ARG A 352 -0.39 -3.71 -0.30
CA ARG A 352 0.48 -4.21 -1.37
C ARG A 352 1.72 -3.36 -1.55
N GLU A 353 1.57 -2.04 -1.57
CA GLU A 353 2.67 -1.09 -1.75
C GLU A 353 3.71 -1.22 -0.65
N LEU A 354 3.25 -1.26 0.60
CA LEU A 354 4.14 -1.38 1.75
C LEU A 354 4.52 -2.84 2.06
N ASN A 355 3.92 -3.82 1.38
CA ASN A 355 4.12 -5.25 1.66
C ASN A 355 3.97 -5.58 3.14
N VAL A 356 2.89 -5.10 3.76
CA VAL A 356 2.53 -5.35 5.16
C VAL A 356 1.03 -5.64 5.26
N PRO A 357 0.55 -6.42 6.25
CA PRO A 357 -0.88 -6.53 6.53
C PRO A 357 -1.46 -5.20 6.99
N VAL A 358 -2.66 -4.90 6.48
CA VAL A 358 -3.49 -3.78 6.94
C VAL A 358 -4.74 -4.34 7.58
N VAL A 359 -4.91 -4.09 8.88
CA VAL A 359 -6.09 -4.51 9.65
C VAL A 359 -6.97 -3.28 9.86
N ALA A 360 -8.16 -3.29 9.28
CA ALA A 360 -9.14 -2.23 9.49
C ALA A 360 -10.33 -2.73 10.31
N LEU A 361 -10.72 -1.93 11.28
CA LEU A 361 -11.92 -2.17 12.06
C LEU A 361 -13.15 -1.57 11.37
N SER A 362 -14.29 -2.25 11.47
CA SER A 362 -15.56 -1.78 10.93
C SER A 362 -16.69 -2.00 11.91
N GLN A 363 -17.67 -1.11 11.89
CA GLN A 363 -18.89 -1.28 12.65
C GLN A 363 -19.96 -1.96 11.80
N LEU A 364 -20.60 -2.99 12.35
CA LEU A 364 -21.71 -3.68 11.67
C LEU A 364 -23.01 -2.89 11.70
N SER A 365 -23.83 -3.09 10.67
CA SER A 365 -25.18 -2.56 10.58
C SER A 365 -26.05 -2.96 11.80
N ARG A 366 -27.01 -2.11 12.17
CA ARG A 366 -28.00 -2.43 13.22
C ARG A 366 -28.94 -3.57 12.84
N ALA A 367 -28.97 -4.00 11.58
CA ALA A 367 -29.76 -5.13 11.13
C ALA A 367 -29.41 -6.45 11.86
N VAL A 368 -28.16 -6.58 12.34
CA VAL A 368 -27.74 -7.71 13.19
C VAL A 368 -28.60 -7.85 14.43
N GLU A 369 -28.99 -6.73 15.07
CA GLU A 369 -29.75 -6.70 16.31
C GLU A 369 -31.24 -7.04 16.10
N GLN A 370 -31.72 -7.04 14.85
CA GLN A 370 -33.09 -7.42 14.51
C GLN A 370 -33.28 -8.92 14.33
N ARG A 371 -32.18 -9.69 14.23
CA ARG A 371 -32.20 -11.15 14.11
C ARG A 371 -32.29 -11.79 15.49
N THR A 372 -32.93 -12.93 15.57
CA THR A 372 -33.12 -13.66 16.84
C THR A 372 -31.82 -14.21 17.41
N ASP A 373 -30.86 -14.53 16.55
CA ASP A 373 -29.56 -15.10 16.94
C ASP A 373 -28.45 -14.05 17.11
N HIS A 374 -28.69 -12.79 16.68
CA HIS A 374 -27.74 -11.66 16.70
C HIS A 374 -26.36 -12.01 16.10
N ARG A 375 -26.23 -13.11 15.34
CA ARG A 375 -24.95 -13.53 14.78
C ARG A 375 -24.60 -12.72 13.54
N PRO A 376 -23.38 -12.19 13.46
CA PRO A 376 -22.95 -11.41 12.31
C PRO A 376 -22.73 -12.26 11.07
N MET A 377 -23.04 -11.71 9.91
CA MET A 377 -22.78 -12.31 8.59
C MET A 377 -22.29 -11.26 7.60
N LEU A 378 -21.73 -11.67 6.45
CA LEU A 378 -21.16 -10.77 5.46
C LEU A 378 -22.14 -9.71 4.97
N SER A 379 -23.43 -10.03 4.86
CA SER A 379 -24.46 -9.07 4.47
C SER A 379 -24.66 -7.89 5.46
N ASP A 380 -24.15 -8.00 6.70
CA ASP A 380 -24.22 -6.94 7.70
C ASP A 380 -23.18 -5.82 7.49
N LEU A 381 -22.28 -6.02 6.54
CA LEU A 381 -21.36 -5.01 6.01
C LEU A 381 -22.03 -4.12 4.94
N ARG A 382 -23.35 -4.11 4.83
CA ARG A 382 -24.16 -3.58 3.71
C ARG A 382 -23.93 -2.12 3.30
N GLU A 383 -23.48 -1.26 4.20
CA GLU A 383 -23.07 0.09 3.82
C GLU A 383 -21.70 0.11 3.10
N SER A 384 -21.10 -1.05 2.91
CA SER A 384 -19.73 -1.25 2.50
C SER A 384 -19.55 -2.53 1.67
N GLY A 385 -20.47 -2.85 0.75
CA GLY A 385 -20.40 -4.08 -0.06
C GLY A 385 -19.08 -4.26 -0.83
N ALA A 386 -18.42 -3.16 -1.16
CA ALA A 386 -17.09 -3.18 -1.76
C ALA A 386 -16.01 -3.65 -0.78
N ILE A 387 -16.11 -3.32 0.53
CA ILE A 387 -15.12 -3.75 1.53
C ILE A 387 -15.06 -5.28 1.60
N GLU A 388 -16.20 -5.94 1.53
CA GLU A 388 -16.26 -7.40 1.50
C GLU A 388 -15.47 -7.96 0.30
N GLN A 389 -15.58 -7.34 -0.87
CA GLN A 389 -14.88 -7.80 -2.08
C GLN A 389 -13.37 -7.56 -2.00
N ASP A 390 -12.96 -6.40 -1.49
CA ASP A 390 -11.56 -5.97 -1.43
C ASP A 390 -10.76 -6.71 -0.35
N ALA A 391 -11.40 -7.02 0.80
CA ALA A 391 -10.74 -7.70 1.90
C ALA A 391 -10.34 -9.14 1.54
N ASP A 392 -9.14 -9.54 1.93
CA ASP A 392 -8.65 -10.92 1.78
C ASP A 392 -9.17 -11.81 2.91
N VAL A 393 -9.31 -11.23 4.10
CA VAL A 393 -9.86 -11.90 5.29
C VAL A 393 -10.92 -11.00 5.92
N VAL A 394 -12.06 -11.57 6.29
CA VAL A 394 -13.12 -10.91 7.05
C VAL A 394 -13.40 -11.71 8.30
N MET A 395 -13.28 -11.05 9.45
CA MET A 395 -13.54 -11.63 10.77
C MET A 395 -14.65 -10.87 11.47
N PHE A 396 -15.51 -11.59 12.19
CA PHE A 396 -16.49 -10.98 13.08
C PHE A 396 -16.20 -11.36 14.52
N ILE A 397 -16.48 -10.44 15.45
CA ILE A 397 -16.44 -10.70 16.88
C ILE A 397 -17.88 -10.79 17.37
N TYR A 398 -18.20 -11.91 18.02
CA TYR A 398 -19.51 -12.16 18.60
C TYR A 398 -19.36 -12.64 20.04
N ARG A 399 -20.23 -12.19 20.91
CA ARG A 399 -20.31 -12.62 22.31
C ARG A 399 -21.76 -12.86 22.65
N ASP A 400 -22.08 -14.11 22.92
CA ASP A 400 -23.45 -14.53 23.26
C ASP A 400 -23.89 -13.99 24.62
N ASP A 401 -22.99 -13.93 25.60
CA ASP A 401 -23.22 -13.41 26.96
C ASP A 401 -23.61 -11.92 27.00
N TYR A 402 -23.32 -11.18 25.94
CA TYR A 402 -23.72 -9.78 25.82
C TYR A 402 -25.21 -9.63 25.53
N TYR A 403 -25.79 -10.52 24.71
CA TYR A 403 -27.20 -10.50 24.33
C TYR A 403 -28.03 -11.37 25.26
N ASN A 404 -27.50 -12.52 25.69
CA ASN A 404 -28.19 -13.50 26.51
C ASN A 404 -27.47 -13.65 27.87
N LYS A 405 -28.06 -13.11 28.95
CA LYS A 405 -27.50 -13.20 30.31
C LYS A 405 -27.46 -14.63 30.84
N ASP A 406 -28.32 -15.51 30.31
CA ASP A 406 -28.42 -16.92 30.71
C ASP A 406 -27.61 -17.84 29.78
N SER A 407 -26.75 -17.27 28.95
CA SER A 407 -25.87 -18.03 28.04
C SER A 407 -25.00 -19.02 28.82
N GLU A 408 -24.89 -20.22 28.29
CA GLU A 408 -23.92 -21.24 28.74
C GLU A 408 -22.46 -20.86 28.43
N ASN A 409 -22.24 -19.97 27.45
CA ASN A 409 -20.95 -19.51 26.96
C ASN A 409 -20.51 -18.19 27.63
N LYS A 410 -20.65 -18.05 28.95
CA LYS A 410 -20.25 -16.83 29.67
C LYS A 410 -18.74 -16.59 29.55
N GLY A 411 -18.37 -15.35 29.22
CA GLY A 411 -16.98 -14.97 29.05
C GLY A 411 -16.29 -15.53 27.79
N ILE A 412 -17.06 -16.18 26.88
CA ILE A 412 -16.54 -16.67 25.62
C ILE A 412 -16.85 -15.64 24.51
N ALA A 413 -15.82 -15.32 23.75
CA ALA A 413 -15.92 -14.52 22.54
C ALA A 413 -15.59 -15.40 21.32
N GLU A 414 -16.45 -15.37 20.33
CA GLU A 414 -16.27 -16.07 19.08
C GLU A 414 -15.66 -15.12 18.04
N ILE A 415 -14.52 -15.53 17.47
CA ILE A 415 -13.92 -14.88 16.30
C ILE A 415 -14.32 -15.71 15.08
N ILE A 416 -15.26 -15.18 14.32
CA ILE A 416 -15.85 -15.86 13.16
C ILE A 416 -15.10 -15.41 11.91
N ILE A 417 -14.29 -16.30 11.32
CA ILE A 417 -13.64 -16.09 10.03
C ILE A 417 -14.68 -16.36 8.95
N ALA A 418 -15.34 -15.30 8.45
CA ALA A 418 -16.43 -15.41 7.49
C ALA A 418 -15.95 -15.42 6.04
N LYS A 419 -14.77 -14.86 5.78
CA LYS A 419 -14.10 -14.90 4.48
C LYS A 419 -12.59 -15.03 4.68
N GLN A 420 -11.97 -15.90 3.87
CA GLN A 420 -10.53 -16.03 3.77
C GLN A 420 -10.16 -16.49 2.36
N ARG A 421 -9.32 -15.73 1.63
CA ARG A 421 -8.95 -16.09 0.25
C ARG A 421 -8.03 -17.31 0.19
N ASN A 422 -7.12 -17.43 1.15
CA ASN A 422 -6.04 -18.42 1.13
C ASN A 422 -6.10 -19.37 2.34
N GLY A 423 -7.30 -19.71 2.83
CA GLY A 423 -7.45 -20.60 3.97
C GLY A 423 -8.90 -20.94 4.29
N PRO A 424 -9.14 -21.75 5.33
CA PRO A 424 -10.48 -22.17 5.71
C PRO A 424 -11.23 -21.07 6.48
N ILE A 425 -12.54 -21.01 6.28
CA ILE A 425 -13.45 -20.27 7.16
C ILE A 425 -13.74 -21.09 8.42
N GLY A 426 -14.24 -20.43 9.46
CA GLY A 426 -14.64 -21.12 10.70
C GLY A 426 -14.65 -20.18 11.90
N THR A 427 -14.87 -20.74 13.08
CA THR A 427 -14.93 -19.99 14.33
C THR A 427 -13.78 -20.38 15.24
N VAL A 428 -13.24 -19.42 15.95
CA VAL A 428 -12.25 -19.58 17.02
C VAL A 428 -12.84 -19.01 18.30
N ASN A 429 -12.78 -19.75 19.39
CA ASN A 429 -13.25 -19.30 20.68
C ASN A 429 -12.09 -18.71 21.49
N LEU A 430 -12.34 -17.54 22.09
CA LEU A 430 -11.43 -16.87 22.98
C LEU A 430 -12.11 -16.57 24.32
N VAL A 431 -11.34 -16.46 25.39
CA VAL A 431 -11.85 -16.02 26.69
C VAL A 431 -11.80 -14.51 26.78
N TRP A 432 -12.90 -13.88 27.13
CA TRP A 432 -12.98 -12.46 27.40
C TRP A 432 -12.77 -12.14 28.89
N LEU A 433 -11.78 -11.32 29.20
CA LEU A 433 -11.40 -10.86 30.55
C LEU A 433 -11.78 -9.38 30.69
N PRO A 434 -12.97 -9.06 31.22
CA PRO A 434 -13.51 -7.70 31.22
C PRO A 434 -12.69 -6.73 32.07
N ASP A 435 -12.14 -7.19 33.21
CA ASP A 435 -11.39 -6.35 34.16
C ASP A 435 -10.14 -5.74 33.50
N TYR A 436 -9.51 -6.50 32.60
CA TYR A 436 -8.29 -6.10 31.86
C TYR A 436 -8.58 -5.68 30.42
N THR A 437 -9.81 -5.69 30.00
CA THR A 437 -10.25 -5.44 28.61
C THR A 437 -9.44 -6.31 27.63
N LYS A 438 -9.26 -7.59 27.93
CA LYS A 438 -8.33 -8.52 27.28
C LYS A 438 -9.01 -9.78 26.77
N PHE A 439 -8.53 -10.27 25.62
CA PHE A 439 -8.83 -11.62 25.15
C PHE A 439 -7.67 -12.57 25.47
N ALA A 440 -7.98 -13.83 25.76
CA ALA A 440 -7.02 -14.90 25.98
C ALA A 440 -7.40 -16.13 25.18
N ASN A 441 -6.42 -17.00 24.90
CA ASN A 441 -6.70 -18.31 24.30
C ASN A 441 -7.64 -19.10 25.23
N ALA A 442 -8.62 -19.78 24.62
CA ALA A 442 -9.40 -20.80 25.33
C ALA A 442 -8.51 -22.05 25.48
N GLU A 443 -8.52 -22.64 26.67
CA GLU A 443 -7.82 -23.91 26.95
C GLU A 443 -8.53 -25.08 26.27
#